data_66840234fa0071be9f66eea07f7e44b3
#
_entry.id   66840234fa0071be9f66eea07f7e44b3
#
_cell.length_a   1.000
_cell.length_b   1.000
_cell.length_c   1.000
_cell.angle_alpha   90.00
_cell.angle_beta   90.00
_cell.angle_gamma   90.00
#
_symmetry.space_group_name_H-M   'P 1'
#
loop_
_entity.id
_entity.type
_entity.pdbx_description
1 polymer ?
#
loop_
_entity_poly.entity_id
_entity_poly.type
_entity_poly.pdbx_seq_one_letter_code
_entity_poly.pdbx_strand_id
1 'polypeptide(L)'
;MRRFSDRHSLHTLSELNVTPLLDLAFVLLIIFMITTPLMENSVDLIIPTSDAAKHAVDPGAVQTVAINREGLIKLNNSPTTLLQLESGLTALKQSNPEVAVVIRSHKELPVQKLIDVMDAVQRAKITKVGVVTNPEQP
;
A
#
# COMPACT_ATOMS: atom_id res chain seq x y z
N MET A 1 49.00 68.22 13.95
CA MET A 1 48.03 67.30 14.53
C MET A 1 47.32 66.55 13.44
N ARG A 2 47.69 65.31 13.25
CA ARG A 2 47.08 64.49 12.23
C ARG A 2 46.12 63.49 12.92
N ARG A 3 44.88 63.73 12.71
CA ARG A 3 43.85 62.78 13.13
C ARG A 3 43.80 61.65 12.13
N PHE A 4 44.32 60.55 12.50
CA PHE A 4 44.02 59.30 11.80
C PHE A 4 42.62 58.83 12.21
N SER A 5 41.70 59.13 11.36
CA SER A 5 40.41 58.57 11.48
C SER A 5 40.51 57.14 10.92
N ASP A 6 40.83 56.17 11.77
CA ASP A 6 40.62 54.79 11.47
C ASP A 6 39.11 54.54 11.41
N ARG A 7 38.58 54.80 10.26
CA ARG A 7 37.29 54.23 9.90
C ARG A 7 37.54 52.77 9.65
N HIS A 8 37.47 52.01 10.71
CA HIS A 8 37.15 50.63 10.57
C HIS A 8 35.83 50.57 9.84
N SER A 9 35.91 50.40 8.55
CA SER A 9 34.78 49.91 7.81
C SER A 9 34.41 48.59 8.47
N LEU A 10 33.41 48.65 9.29
CA LEU A 10 32.71 47.43 9.70
C LEU A 10 32.33 46.75 8.40
N HIS A 11 33.15 45.80 8.02
CA HIS A 11 32.77 44.89 6.96
C HIS A 11 31.43 44.34 7.32
N THR A 12 30.48 44.83 6.58
CA THR A 12 29.22 44.21 6.37
C THR A 12 29.31 42.75 6.72
N LEU A 13 28.62 42.42 7.76
CA LEU A 13 28.16 41.07 7.94
C LEU A 13 27.81 40.56 6.54
N SER A 14 28.61 39.66 6.04
CA SER A 14 28.29 39.01 4.78
C SER A 14 26.85 38.48 4.93
N GLU A 15 25.96 39.18 4.26
CA GLU A 15 24.57 38.78 4.23
C GLU A 15 24.55 37.34 3.76
N LEU A 16 24.18 36.44 4.67
CA LEU A 16 24.03 35.05 4.34
C LEU A 16 23.01 34.97 3.22
N ASN A 17 23.48 34.65 2.03
CA ASN A 17 22.59 34.40 0.93
C ASN A 17 21.83 33.10 1.24
N VAL A 18 20.57 33.23 1.65
CA VAL A 18 19.71 32.12 2.01
C VAL A 18 19.14 31.38 0.80
N THR A 19 19.33 31.91 -0.40
CA THR A 19 18.80 31.32 -1.63
C THR A 19 19.29 29.88 -1.85
N PRO A 20 20.61 29.55 -1.71
CA PRO A 20 21.06 28.17 -1.82
C PRO A 20 20.51 27.26 -0.74
N LEU A 21 20.27 27.79 0.46
CA LEU A 21 19.67 27.02 1.57
C LEU A 21 18.19 26.70 1.31
N LEU A 22 17.46 27.67 0.76
CA LEU A 22 16.07 27.46 0.38
C LEU A 22 15.96 26.46 -0.76
N ASP A 23 16.84 26.52 -1.75
CA ASP A 23 16.85 25.56 -2.85
C ASP A 23 17.10 24.13 -2.35
N LEU A 24 18.09 23.97 -1.46
CA LEU A 24 18.35 22.69 -0.82
C LEU A 24 17.11 22.19 -0.04
N ALA A 25 16.45 23.06 0.69
CA ALA A 25 15.25 22.73 1.44
C ALA A 25 14.11 22.31 0.51
N PHE A 26 13.91 22.99 -0.62
CA PHE A 26 12.91 22.63 -1.62
C PHE A 26 13.21 21.28 -2.28
N VAL A 27 14.46 21.04 -2.65
CA VAL A 27 14.87 19.76 -3.23
C VAL A 27 14.64 18.62 -2.25
N LEU A 28 15.00 18.80 -0.98
CA LEU A 28 14.73 17.82 0.05
C LEU A 28 13.23 17.59 0.24
N LEU A 29 12.43 18.65 0.24
CA LEU A 29 10.97 18.55 0.34
C LEU A 29 10.38 17.73 -0.81
N ILE A 30 10.83 18.00 -2.03
CA ILE A 30 10.37 17.26 -3.22
C ILE A 30 10.80 15.79 -3.13
N ILE A 31 12.03 15.53 -2.72
CA ILE A 31 12.53 14.16 -2.53
C ILE A 31 11.69 13.44 -1.47
N PHE A 32 11.41 14.06 -0.33
CA PHE A 32 10.54 13.47 0.69
C PHE A 32 9.12 13.25 0.18
N MET A 33 8.60 14.16 -0.63
CA MET A 33 7.27 14.01 -1.21
C MET A 33 7.19 12.83 -2.19
N ILE A 34 8.25 12.59 -2.97
CA ILE A 34 8.32 11.48 -3.91
C ILE A 34 8.64 10.17 -3.19
N THR A 35 9.50 10.22 -2.18
CA THR A 35 9.94 9.03 -1.44
C THR A 35 9.03 8.67 -0.26
N THR A 36 8.09 9.56 0.11
CA THR A 36 7.05 9.15 1.04
C THR A 36 6.34 7.98 0.38
N PRO A 37 6.59 6.75 0.79
CA PRO A 37 5.82 5.65 0.25
C PRO A 37 4.38 5.99 0.56
N LEU A 38 3.56 5.99 -0.48
CA LEU A 38 2.14 5.86 -0.27
C LEU A 38 2.02 4.71 0.69
N MET A 39 1.77 5.03 1.94
CA MET A 39 1.48 4.02 2.92
C MET A 39 0.33 3.26 2.31
N GLU A 40 0.64 2.12 1.71
CA GLU A 40 -0.38 1.13 1.51
C GLU A 40 -1.02 1.02 2.88
N ASN A 41 -2.24 1.52 2.99
CA ASN A 41 -3.06 1.24 4.15
C ASN A 41 -3.32 -0.26 4.09
N SER A 42 -2.28 -1.03 4.35
CA SER A 42 -2.44 -2.36 4.82
C SER A 42 -3.17 -2.18 6.13
N VAL A 43 -4.47 -2.30 6.09
CA VAL A 43 -5.21 -2.60 7.29
C VAL A 43 -4.53 -3.85 7.79
N ASP A 44 -3.68 -3.69 8.79
CA ASP A 44 -3.19 -4.82 9.54
C ASP A 44 -4.44 -5.59 9.95
N LEU A 45 -4.68 -6.67 9.23
CA LEU A 45 -5.63 -7.65 9.68
C LEU A 45 -5.12 -8.08 11.04
N ILE A 46 -5.71 -7.47 12.05
CA ILE A 46 -5.69 -8.05 13.37
C ILE A 46 -6.41 -9.38 13.20
N ILE A 47 -5.66 -10.38 12.78
CA ILE A 47 -6.10 -11.76 12.95
C ILE A 47 -6.33 -11.86 14.45
N PRO A 48 -7.58 -12.07 14.91
CA PRO A 48 -7.79 -12.28 16.33
C PRO A 48 -6.87 -13.41 16.73
N THR A 49 -5.90 -13.08 17.55
CA THR A 49 -4.94 -14.03 18.11
C THR A 49 -5.64 -14.85 19.19
N SER A 50 -6.51 -15.71 18.77
CA SER A 50 -6.90 -16.85 19.57
C SER A 50 -6.25 -18.08 18.92
N ASP A 51 -5.16 -18.52 19.52
CA ASP A 51 -4.45 -19.78 19.28
C ASP A 51 -3.82 -20.05 17.88
N ALA A 52 -3.91 -19.10 16.94
CA ALA A 52 -3.32 -19.25 15.62
C ALA A 52 -1.87 -18.71 15.49
N ALA A 53 -1.29 -18.20 16.55
CA ALA A 53 0.06 -17.64 16.52
C ALA A 53 1.19 -18.68 16.30
N LYS A 54 0.84 -19.94 16.10
CA LYS A 54 1.80 -21.02 15.86
C LYS A 54 1.94 -21.43 14.39
N HIS A 55 1.12 -20.89 13.50
CA HIS A 55 1.24 -21.21 12.09
C HIS A 55 1.50 -19.90 11.33
N ALA A 56 2.78 -19.60 11.14
CA ALA A 56 3.17 -18.64 10.11
C ALA A 56 2.52 -19.10 8.80
N VAL A 57 1.66 -18.25 8.23
CA VAL A 57 1.06 -18.53 6.92
C VAL A 57 2.21 -18.59 5.94
N ASP A 58 2.39 -19.73 5.29
CA ASP A 58 3.37 -19.88 4.24
C ASP A 58 3.06 -18.83 3.15
N PRO A 59 3.99 -17.96 2.79
CA PRO A 59 3.78 -16.97 1.73
C PRO A 59 3.30 -17.59 0.41
N GLY A 60 3.69 -18.83 0.14
CA GLY A 60 3.21 -19.61 -1.02
C GLY A 60 1.73 -20.01 -0.95
N ALA A 61 1.14 -20.00 0.24
CA ALA A 61 -0.26 -20.33 0.43
C ALA A 61 -1.20 -19.12 0.26
N VAL A 62 -0.67 -17.91 0.11
CA VAL A 62 -1.45 -16.69 -0.05
C VAL A 62 -1.83 -16.48 -1.51
N GLN A 63 -3.12 -16.41 -1.78
CA GLN A 63 -3.66 -16.11 -3.10
C GLN A 63 -4.18 -14.67 -3.12
N THR A 64 -3.88 -13.95 -4.19
CA THR A 64 -4.32 -12.56 -4.33
C THR A 64 -5.47 -12.46 -5.33
N VAL A 65 -6.59 -11.91 -4.89
CA VAL A 65 -7.73 -11.56 -5.73
C VAL A 65 -7.77 -10.04 -5.87
N ALA A 66 -7.54 -9.53 -7.06
CA ALA A 66 -7.62 -8.10 -7.33
C ALA A 66 -8.93 -7.77 -8.05
N ILE A 67 -9.56 -6.68 -7.63
CA ILE A 67 -10.76 -6.16 -8.26
C ILE A 67 -10.50 -4.70 -8.64
N ASN A 68 -10.55 -4.40 -9.93
CA ASN A 68 -10.34 -3.03 -10.39
C ASN A 68 -11.61 -2.19 -10.24
N ARG A 69 -11.49 -0.91 -10.57
CA ARG A 69 -12.60 0.06 -10.53
C ARG A 69 -13.81 -0.38 -11.36
N GLU A 70 -13.58 -1.06 -12.46
CA GLU A 70 -14.61 -1.54 -13.38
C GLU A 70 -15.29 -2.84 -12.93
N GLY A 71 -14.80 -3.44 -11.85
CA GLY A 71 -15.31 -4.70 -11.33
C GLY A 71 -14.69 -5.93 -11.99
N LEU A 72 -13.62 -5.78 -12.75
CA LEU A 72 -12.87 -6.91 -13.30
C LEU A 72 -12.07 -7.60 -12.22
N ILE A 73 -12.18 -8.91 -12.18
CA ILE A 73 -11.56 -9.75 -11.17
C ILE A 73 -10.32 -10.42 -11.76
N LYS A 74 -9.24 -10.42 -11.02
CA LYS A 74 -8.01 -11.13 -11.34
C LYS A 74 -7.59 -12.00 -10.17
N LEU A 75 -7.32 -13.26 -10.45
CA LEU A 75 -6.71 -14.19 -9.50
C LEU A 75 -5.24 -14.34 -9.83
N ASN A 76 -4.35 -13.93 -8.92
CA ASN A 76 -2.89 -13.95 -9.14
C ASN A 76 -2.46 -13.32 -10.48
N ASN A 77 -3.02 -12.15 -10.82
CA ASN A 77 -2.83 -11.42 -12.09
C ASN A 77 -3.51 -12.03 -13.33
N SER A 78 -4.16 -13.15 -13.23
CA SER A 78 -4.90 -13.76 -14.34
C SER A 78 -6.36 -13.32 -14.31
N PRO A 79 -6.90 -12.75 -15.40
CA PRO A 79 -8.31 -12.37 -15.46
C PRO A 79 -9.21 -13.59 -15.22
N THR A 80 -10.24 -13.42 -14.43
CA THR A 80 -11.17 -14.50 -14.09
C THR A 80 -12.60 -13.97 -13.92
N THR A 81 -13.56 -14.85 -14.02
CA THR A 81 -14.96 -14.56 -13.68
C THR A 81 -15.27 -15.05 -12.27
N LEU A 82 -16.41 -14.63 -11.71
CA LEU A 82 -16.85 -15.09 -10.38
C LEU A 82 -16.93 -16.63 -10.29
N LEU A 83 -17.48 -17.28 -11.31
CA LEU A 83 -17.59 -18.74 -11.35
C LEU A 83 -16.22 -19.42 -11.43
N GLN A 84 -15.34 -18.88 -12.26
CA GLN A 84 -13.96 -19.39 -12.38
C GLN A 84 -13.16 -19.13 -11.11
N LEU A 85 -13.40 -18.00 -10.44
CA LEU A 85 -12.78 -17.69 -9.16
C LEU A 85 -13.18 -18.72 -8.10
N GLU A 86 -14.46 -18.99 -7.95
CA GLU A 86 -14.98 -19.97 -7.00
C GLU A 86 -14.38 -21.36 -7.25
N SER A 87 -14.43 -21.83 -8.49
CA SER A 87 -13.86 -23.14 -8.85
C SER A 87 -12.35 -23.21 -8.68
N GLY A 88 -11.63 -22.15 -9.05
CA GLY A 88 -10.19 -22.06 -8.87
C GLY A 88 -9.77 -22.05 -7.40
N LEU A 89 -10.47 -21.30 -6.58
CA LEU A 89 -10.22 -21.25 -5.13
C LEU A 89 -10.57 -22.58 -4.45
N THR A 90 -11.64 -23.24 -4.87
CA THR A 90 -12.00 -24.57 -4.37
C THR A 90 -10.91 -25.59 -4.67
N ALA A 91 -10.38 -25.59 -5.89
CA ALA A 91 -9.27 -26.45 -6.29
C ALA A 91 -8.00 -26.16 -5.47
N LEU A 92 -7.67 -24.89 -5.24
CA LEU A 92 -6.54 -24.47 -4.40
C LEU A 92 -6.72 -24.89 -2.95
N LYS A 93 -7.94 -24.80 -2.42
CA LYS A 93 -8.25 -25.26 -1.07
C LYS A 93 -8.08 -26.76 -0.91
N GLN A 94 -8.46 -27.53 -1.92
CA GLN A 94 -8.26 -28.98 -1.92
C GLN A 94 -6.78 -29.36 -1.97
N SER A 95 -5.98 -28.59 -2.72
CA SER A 95 -4.53 -28.81 -2.82
C SER A 95 -3.80 -28.36 -1.56
N ASN A 96 -4.23 -27.27 -0.94
CA ASN A 96 -3.63 -26.72 0.27
C ASN A 96 -4.72 -26.25 1.24
N PRO A 97 -5.00 -27.01 2.31
CA PRO A 97 -6.01 -26.64 3.30
C PRO A 97 -5.71 -25.33 4.04
N GLU A 98 -4.44 -24.91 4.06
CA GLU A 98 -3.96 -23.68 4.72
C GLU A 98 -4.01 -22.44 3.81
N VAL A 99 -4.61 -22.54 2.63
CA VAL A 99 -4.69 -21.43 1.69
C VAL A 99 -5.38 -20.21 2.32
N ALA A 100 -4.76 -19.05 2.12
CA ALA A 100 -5.30 -17.77 2.52
C ALA A 100 -5.55 -16.91 1.28
N VAL A 101 -6.56 -16.06 1.32
CA VAL A 101 -6.91 -15.15 0.23
C VAL A 101 -6.83 -13.71 0.69
N VAL A 102 -6.13 -12.90 -0.07
CA VAL A 102 -6.10 -11.44 0.11
C VAL A 102 -6.86 -10.80 -1.04
N ILE A 103 -7.94 -10.12 -0.72
CA ILE A 103 -8.75 -9.38 -1.69
C ILE A 103 -8.24 -7.95 -1.75
N ARG A 104 -7.74 -7.54 -2.91
CA ARG A 104 -7.35 -6.16 -3.19
C ARG A 104 -8.44 -5.49 -4.00
N SER A 105 -9.14 -4.56 -3.40
CA SER A 105 -10.21 -3.81 -4.07
C SER A 105 -9.83 -2.37 -4.31
N HIS A 106 -10.30 -1.80 -5.41
CA HIS A 106 -10.18 -0.37 -5.64
C HIS A 106 -11.09 0.39 -4.66
N LYS A 107 -10.65 1.57 -4.18
CA LYS A 107 -11.40 2.39 -3.22
C LYS A 107 -12.80 2.79 -3.70
N GLU A 108 -12.96 2.97 -5.00
CA GLU A 108 -14.22 3.37 -5.62
C GLU A 108 -15.07 2.18 -6.10
N LEU A 109 -14.66 0.96 -5.75
CA LEU A 109 -15.42 -0.23 -6.11
C LEU A 109 -16.78 -0.24 -5.38
N PRO A 110 -17.89 -0.50 -6.09
CA PRO A 110 -19.17 -0.71 -5.42
C PRO A 110 -19.08 -1.84 -4.41
N VAL A 111 -19.62 -1.61 -3.21
CA VAL A 111 -19.57 -2.58 -2.10
C VAL A 111 -20.18 -3.93 -2.50
N GLN A 112 -21.22 -3.91 -3.34
CA GLN A 112 -21.85 -5.13 -3.82
C GLN A 112 -20.88 -6.05 -4.57
N LYS A 113 -19.99 -5.49 -5.38
CA LYS A 113 -18.96 -6.26 -6.10
C LYS A 113 -17.97 -6.93 -5.14
N LEU A 114 -17.61 -6.24 -4.08
CA LEU A 114 -16.76 -6.80 -3.04
C LEU A 114 -17.45 -7.95 -2.30
N ILE A 115 -18.73 -7.78 -1.96
CA ILE A 115 -19.54 -8.81 -1.31
C ILE A 115 -19.66 -10.05 -2.20
N ASP A 116 -19.91 -9.89 -3.48
CA ASP A 116 -20.00 -10.99 -4.44
C ASP A 116 -18.72 -11.85 -4.46
N VAL A 117 -17.56 -11.19 -4.41
CA VAL A 117 -16.26 -11.87 -4.35
C VAL A 117 -16.05 -12.55 -2.99
N MET A 118 -16.42 -11.90 -1.90
CA MET A 118 -16.34 -12.49 -0.57
C MET A 118 -17.22 -13.74 -0.46
N ASP A 119 -18.42 -13.70 -1.02
CA ASP A 119 -19.32 -14.88 -1.07
C ASP A 119 -18.70 -16.02 -1.86
N ALA A 120 -18.06 -15.73 -2.99
CA ALA A 120 -17.35 -16.74 -3.77
C ALA A 120 -16.21 -17.40 -2.98
N VAL A 121 -15.45 -16.59 -2.23
CA VAL A 121 -14.40 -17.10 -1.33
C VAL A 121 -14.98 -17.97 -0.21
N GLN A 122 -16.11 -17.58 0.37
CA GLN A 122 -16.79 -18.36 1.41
C GLN A 122 -17.32 -19.69 0.85
N ARG A 123 -17.88 -19.69 -0.35
CA ARG A 123 -18.33 -20.94 -1.02
C ARG A 123 -17.19 -21.90 -1.29
N ALA A 124 -16.00 -21.38 -1.54
CA ALA A 124 -14.76 -22.17 -1.64
C ALA A 124 -14.28 -22.70 -0.28
N LYS A 125 -14.98 -22.39 0.82
CA LYS A 125 -14.65 -22.78 2.21
C LYS A 125 -13.29 -22.28 2.69
N ILE A 126 -12.85 -21.15 2.20
CA ILE A 126 -11.64 -20.48 2.65
C ILE A 126 -12.01 -19.59 3.83
N THR A 127 -11.37 -19.83 4.97
CA THR A 127 -11.62 -19.09 6.22
C THR A 127 -10.63 -17.98 6.48
N LYS A 128 -9.44 -18.07 5.88
CA LYS A 128 -8.37 -17.07 6.02
C LYS A 128 -8.50 -16.04 4.90
N VAL A 129 -9.26 -14.98 5.12
CA VAL A 129 -9.53 -13.94 4.12
C VAL A 129 -9.14 -12.59 4.67
N GLY A 130 -8.38 -11.86 3.87
CA GLY A 130 -8.04 -10.48 4.14
C GLY A 130 -8.56 -9.56 3.05
N VAL A 131 -8.94 -8.34 3.41
CA VAL A 131 -9.36 -7.30 2.47
C VAL A 131 -8.45 -6.10 2.60
N VAL A 132 -7.87 -5.68 1.50
CA VAL A 132 -7.01 -4.50 1.41
C VAL A 132 -7.58 -3.57 0.35
N THR A 133 -7.76 -2.32 0.71
CA THR A 133 -8.12 -1.29 -0.27
C THR A 133 -6.85 -0.64 -0.81
N ASN A 134 -6.69 -0.66 -2.12
CA ASN A 134 -5.60 0.03 -2.79
C ASN A 134 -6.11 1.37 -3.33
N PRO A 135 -5.62 2.52 -2.82
CA PRO A 135 -6.04 3.83 -3.31
C PRO A 135 -5.53 4.16 -4.70
N GLU A 136 -4.53 3.45 -5.18
CA GLU A 136 -3.84 3.77 -6.43
C GLU A 136 -3.55 2.53 -7.26
N GLN A 137 -4.48 2.21 -8.13
CA GLN A 137 -4.11 1.66 -9.44
C GLN A 137 -5.04 2.26 -10.48
N PRO A 138 -4.45 2.92 -11.50
CA PRO A 138 -5.25 3.42 -12.59
C PRO A 138 -5.98 2.29 -13.32
#